data_470566dad0708116b09e6c0e02a557fa
#
_entry.id   470566dad0708116b09e6c0e02a557fa
#
_cell.length_a   1.000
_cell.length_b   1.000
_cell.length_c   1.000
_cell.angle_alpha   90.00
_cell.angle_beta   90.00
_cell.angle_gamma   90.00
#
_symmetry.space_group_name_H-M   'P 1'
#
loop_
_entity.id
_entity.type
_entity.pdbx_description
1 polymer ?
#
loop_
_entity_poly.entity_id
_entity_poly.type
_entity_poly.pdbx_seq_one_letter_code
_entity_poly.pdbx_strand_id
1 'polypeptide(L)'
;MKNPTAMQYFEWYLPADGQLWRQAEAKAARLAADGVTALWLPPAYKGAAGKEDVGYGVYDLYDLGEFDQRGTVATKYGTKAEYLAAIKALQREGIAVWADAVLDHRMGADGTEQVPATPYDWVDRYRQTGPARTISAWTSFTFPGRGGRYSDFCWNWEHFDGIDWDDATGEKAIFKFQGKEWDSEVDSENGNYDYLMGADVDLGNPQVVEELTRWGLWYLNETGVDGFRIDAAKHIRFTFFRDWLHALRRLTGKPVFAVGEYWNQSADALCHYIGVTGGSLSLFDVPLHQQFCQASHSGGGVRHGLPGAKRPGAAGAPVGGHLCGQPRHPAWSGAGILGGRVVQTPGLRLHPPAQRGAALCLLRRLLRHPPRRDRPGGPAPLRPPLGPADLRLGPPDRRL
;
A
#
# COMPACT_ATOMS: atom_id res chain seq x y z
N MET A 1 10.03 -8.50 -27.05
CA MET A 1 9.23 -7.91 -25.97
C MET A 1 10.17 -7.16 -25.05
N LYS A 2 9.91 -5.86 -24.76
CA LYS A 2 10.66 -5.13 -23.73
C LYS A 2 10.32 -5.76 -22.39
N ASN A 3 11.33 -6.01 -21.55
CA ASN A 3 11.08 -6.44 -20.17
C ASN A 3 10.33 -5.31 -19.42
N PRO A 4 9.17 -5.57 -18.84
CA PRO A 4 8.48 -4.54 -18.07
C PRO A 4 9.29 -4.21 -16.82
N THR A 5 9.43 -2.92 -16.54
CA THR A 5 10.12 -2.39 -15.37
C THR A 5 9.20 -1.43 -14.66
N ALA A 6 8.79 -1.76 -13.45
CA ALA A 6 8.03 -0.86 -12.59
C ALA A 6 8.96 -0.14 -11.60
N MET A 7 8.65 1.11 -11.31
CA MET A 7 9.40 1.94 -10.37
C MET A 7 8.48 2.57 -9.35
N GLN A 8 8.80 2.45 -8.05
CA GLN A 8 8.25 3.33 -7.02
C GLN A 8 8.89 4.70 -7.16
N TYR A 9 8.07 5.73 -7.35
CA TYR A 9 8.54 7.09 -7.67
C TYR A 9 8.50 8.02 -6.46
N PHE A 10 8.67 7.51 -5.28
CA PHE A 10 8.73 8.29 -4.04
C PHE A 10 9.52 7.55 -2.98
N GLU A 11 9.87 8.26 -1.93
CA GLU A 11 10.40 7.73 -0.69
C GLU A 11 9.79 8.49 0.50
N TRP A 12 9.92 7.93 1.69
CA TRP A 12 9.18 8.39 2.87
C TRP A 12 9.53 9.83 3.29
N TYR A 13 10.80 10.22 3.12
CA TYR A 13 11.35 11.48 3.62
C TYR A 13 11.40 12.59 2.56
N LEU A 14 10.65 12.47 1.47
CA LEU A 14 10.51 13.56 0.51
C LEU A 14 10.03 14.83 1.23
N PRO A 15 10.53 16.02 0.82
CA PRO A 15 10.05 17.28 1.39
C PRO A 15 8.58 17.52 1.04
N ALA A 16 7.87 18.20 1.94
CA ALA A 16 6.48 18.60 1.72
C ALA A 16 6.43 19.92 0.90
N ASP A 17 7.08 19.92 -0.25
CA ASP A 17 7.22 21.10 -1.13
C ASP A 17 6.21 21.17 -2.27
N GLY A 18 5.38 20.11 -2.43
CA GLY A 18 4.38 20.04 -3.48
C GLY A 18 4.95 19.86 -4.89
N GLN A 19 6.21 19.38 -5.05
CA GLN A 19 6.87 19.34 -6.34
C GLN A 19 6.87 17.97 -7.01
N LEU A 20 6.44 16.90 -6.34
CA LEU A 20 6.61 15.54 -6.87
C LEU A 20 5.89 15.35 -8.21
N TRP A 21 4.67 15.85 -8.33
CA TRP A 21 3.90 15.71 -9.57
C TRP A 21 4.55 16.44 -10.75
N ARG A 22 5.01 17.68 -10.53
CA ARG A 22 5.74 18.44 -11.54
C ARG A 22 7.06 17.77 -11.94
N GLN A 23 7.75 17.16 -10.96
CA GLN A 23 8.96 16.38 -11.24
C GLN A 23 8.68 15.13 -12.06
N ALA A 24 7.58 14.41 -11.76
CA ALA A 24 7.17 13.23 -12.54
C ALA A 24 6.84 13.62 -13.98
N GLU A 25 6.08 14.70 -14.17
CA GLU A 25 5.76 15.26 -15.49
C GLU A 25 7.03 15.60 -16.26
N ALA A 26 7.94 16.38 -15.69
CA ALA A 26 9.17 16.83 -16.33
C ALA A 26 10.14 15.70 -16.67
N LYS A 27 10.10 14.59 -15.91
CA LYS A 27 11.01 13.46 -16.10
C LYS A 27 10.41 12.31 -16.92
N ALA A 28 9.17 12.41 -17.39
CA ALA A 28 8.47 11.33 -18.08
C ALA A 28 9.27 10.75 -19.27
N ALA A 29 9.73 11.60 -20.18
CA ALA A 29 10.54 11.16 -21.34
C ALA A 29 11.87 10.51 -20.92
N ARG A 30 12.51 11.00 -19.86
CA ARG A 30 13.76 10.44 -19.35
C ARG A 30 13.52 9.06 -18.74
N LEU A 31 12.46 8.89 -17.94
CA LEU A 31 12.07 7.60 -17.34
C LEU A 31 11.80 6.54 -18.43
N ALA A 32 11.09 6.93 -19.49
CA ALA A 32 10.84 6.06 -20.63
C ALA A 32 12.14 5.65 -21.35
N ALA A 33 13.06 6.60 -21.55
CA ALA A 33 14.37 6.37 -22.17
C ALA A 33 15.24 5.44 -21.30
N ASP A 34 15.13 5.52 -19.98
CA ASP A 34 15.80 4.64 -19.01
C ASP A 34 15.15 3.24 -18.93
N GLY A 35 14.03 3.01 -19.64
CA GLY A 35 13.35 1.71 -19.75
C GLY A 35 12.28 1.45 -18.71
N VAL A 36 11.84 2.47 -17.96
CA VAL A 36 10.68 2.38 -17.06
C VAL A 36 9.40 2.21 -17.89
N THR A 37 8.58 1.24 -17.55
CA THR A 37 7.33 0.92 -18.25
C THR A 37 6.09 1.09 -17.39
N ALA A 38 6.27 1.17 -16.07
CA ALA A 38 5.20 1.47 -15.12
C ALA A 38 5.75 2.29 -13.95
N LEU A 39 4.94 3.21 -13.43
CA LEU A 39 5.29 4.06 -12.31
C LEU A 39 4.23 3.93 -11.20
N TRP A 40 4.66 3.53 -10.01
CA TRP A 40 3.83 3.58 -8.82
C TRP A 40 4.04 4.94 -8.15
N LEU A 41 2.96 5.73 -8.13
CA LEU A 41 2.89 7.02 -7.46
C LEU A 41 2.34 6.86 -6.03
N PRO A 42 2.78 7.70 -5.07
CA PRO A 42 2.27 7.64 -3.70
C PRO A 42 0.78 8.00 -3.64
N PRO A 43 0.11 7.75 -2.47
CA PRO A 43 -1.28 8.17 -2.29
C PRO A 43 -1.45 9.65 -2.60
N ALA A 44 -2.35 9.96 -3.54
CA ALA A 44 -2.54 11.33 -4.03
C ALA A 44 -3.63 12.10 -3.27
N TYR A 45 -4.38 11.42 -2.41
CA TYR A 45 -5.50 11.99 -1.66
C TYR A 45 -5.05 12.60 -0.32
N LYS A 46 -5.95 13.39 0.27
CA LYS A 46 -5.70 14.15 1.49
C LYS A 46 -5.47 13.23 2.70
N GLY A 47 -4.34 13.41 3.35
CA GLY A 47 -4.02 12.75 4.60
C GLY A 47 -4.34 13.60 5.84
N ALA A 48 -4.37 12.95 7.00
CA ALA A 48 -4.70 13.54 8.30
C ALA A 48 -3.78 14.71 8.69
N ALA A 49 -2.47 14.59 8.38
CA ALA A 49 -1.50 15.64 8.63
C ALA A 49 -1.42 16.70 7.51
N GLY A 50 -2.41 16.76 6.62
CA GLY A 50 -2.48 17.76 5.55
C GLY A 50 -1.26 17.70 4.63
N LYS A 51 -0.57 18.84 4.48
CA LYS A 51 0.60 18.97 3.62
C LYS A 51 1.79 18.08 4.04
N GLU A 52 1.92 17.74 5.31
CA GLU A 52 3.02 16.91 5.81
C GLU A 52 2.76 15.40 5.67
N ASP A 53 1.51 15.00 5.38
CA ASP A 53 1.13 13.60 5.29
C ASP A 53 1.75 12.92 4.07
N VAL A 54 2.38 11.77 4.30
CA VAL A 54 2.93 10.94 3.21
C VAL A 54 1.83 10.20 2.42
N GLY A 55 0.56 10.35 2.83
CA GLY A 55 -0.62 9.80 2.18
C GLY A 55 -1.19 8.55 2.82
N TYR A 56 -0.46 7.91 3.76
CA TYR A 56 -0.93 6.71 4.46
C TYR A 56 -1.78 7.03 5.70
N GLY A 57 -1.79 8.27 6.19
CA GLY A 57 -2.76 8.73 7.17
C GLY A 57 -4.06 9.18 6.51
N VAL A 58 -4.82 8.27 5.93
CA VAL A 58 -5.93 8.57 5.02
C VAL A 58 -7.05 9.35 5.70
N TYR A 59 -7.27 10.60 5.26
CA TYR A 59 -8.42 11.41 5.67
C TYR A 59 -9.54 11.38 4.62
N ASP A 60 -9.34 11.94 3.43
CA ASP A 60 -10.37 12.04 2.39
C ASP A 60 -9.89 11.49 1.05
N LEU A 61 -10.37 10.32 0.65
CA LEU A 61 -10.02 9.65 -0.59
C LEU A 61 -10.42 10.43 -1.86
N TYR A 62 -11.40 11.34 -1.77
CA TYR A 62 -11.86 12.12 -2.91
C TYR A 62 -11.16 13.48 -3.07
N ASP A 63 -10.33 13.88 -2.11
CA ASP A 63 -9.55 15.11 -2.18
C ASP A 63 -8.13 14.87 -2.66
N LEU A 64 -7.90 14.99 -3.94
CA LEU A 64 -6.56 14.82 -4.57
C LEU A 64 -5.70 16.09 -4.51
N GLY A 65 -5.91 16.95 -3.53
CA GLY A 65 -5.27 18.27 -3.44
C GLY A 65 -6.06 19.35 -4.19
N GLU A 66 -7.39 19.33 -4.01
CA GLU A 66 -8.34 20.25 -4.63
C GLU A 66 -9.09 21.12 -3.62
N PHE A 67 -9.33 20.61 -2.41
CA PHE A 67 -10.12 21.27 -1.38
C PHE A 67 -9.26 21.76 -0.22
N ASP A 68 -9.61 22.90 0.37
CA ASP A 68 -8.98 23.37 1.61
C ASP A 68 -9.48 22.52 2.77
N GLN A 69 -8.69 21.51 3.10
CA GLN A 69 -8.92 20.57 4.17
C GLN A 69 -7.60 20.30 4.89
N ARG A 70 -7.65 20.09 6.19
CA ARG A 70 -6.44 19.84 7.00
C ARG A 70 -5.39 20.94 6.87
N GLY A 71 -5.85 22.22 6.72
CA GLY A 71 -5.01 23.40 6.64
C GLY A 71 -4.26 23.58 5.33
N THR A 72 -4.65 22.87 4.28
CA THR A 72 -4.02 22.98 2.96
C THR A 72 -4.95 22.58 1.83
N VAL A 73 -4.78 23.20 0.65
CA VAL A 73 -5.37 22.71 -0.60
C VAL A 73 -4.54 21.58 -1.17
N ALA A 74 -3.24 21.81 -1.42
CA ALA A 74 -2.35 20.80 -1.98
C ALA A 74 -2.06 19.67 -0.98
N THR A 75 -1.78 18.48 -1.47
CA THR A 75 -1.15 17.40 -0.69
C THR A 75 0.35 17.64 -0.59
N LYS A 76 1.08 16.78 0.13
CA LYS A 76 2.54 16.76 0.20
C LYS A 76 3.20 16.84 -1.18
N TYR A 77 2.57 16.27 -2.18
CA TYR A 77 3.11 16.01 -3.50
C TYR A 77 2.67 17.02 -4.57
N GLY A 78 1.64 17.81 -4.29
CA GLY A 78 1.11 18.82 -5.20
C GLY A 78 -0.41 18.88 -5.24
N THR A 79 -0.94 19.60 -6.21
CA THR A 79 -2.36 19.76 -6.48
C THR A 79 -2.91 18.66 -7.38
N LYS A 80 -4.23 18.49 -7.42
CA LYS A 80 -4.93 17.59 -8.34
C LYS A 80 -4.59 17.87 -9.80
N ALA A 81 -4.55 19.14 -10.20
CA ALA A 81 -4.24 19.53 -11.59
C ALA A 81 -2.84 19.05 -11.99
N GLU A 82 -1.85 19.19 -11.12
CA GLU A 82 -0.49 18.72 -11.32
C GLU A 82 -0.40 17.20 -11.37
N TYR A 83 -1.16 16.50 -10.49
CA TYR A 83 -1.27 15.04 -10.51
C TYR A 83 -1.79 14.52 -11.85
N LEU A 84 -2.89 15.10 -12.35
CA LEU A 84 -3.48 14.72 -13.64
C LEU A 84 -2.54 15.03 -14.81
N ALA A 85 -1.80 16.13 -14.74
CA ALA A 85 -0.80 16.48 -15.77
C ALA A 85 0.35 15.46 -15.78
N ALA A 86 0.85 15.07 -14.61
CA ALA A 86 1.89 14.05 -14.47
C ALA A 86 1.46 12.69 -15.06
N ILE A 87 0.25 12.22 -14.74
CA ILE A 87 -0.29 10.98 -15.30
C ILE A 87 -0.33 11.03 -16.82
N LYS A 88 -0.89 12.09 -17.39
CA LYS A 88 -0.97 12.28 -18.85
C LYS A 88 0.41 12.33 -19.51
N ALA A 89 1.38 12.97 -18.88
CA ALA A 89 2.75 13.03 -19.40
C ALA A 89 3.42 11.66 -19.41
N LEU A 90 3.31 10.90 -18.32
CA LEU A 90 3.84 9.54 -18.22
C LEU A 90 3.21 8.61 -19.26
N GLN A 91 1.88 8.64 -19.41
CA GLN A 91 1.16 7.80 -20.36
C GLN A 91 1.49 8.14 -21.81
N ARG A 92 1.74 9.42 -22.14
CA ARG A 92 2.23 9.82 -23.49
C ARG A 92 3.57 9.19 -23.86
N GLU A 93 4.42 8.95 -22.86
CA GLU A 93 5.70 8.26 -23.04
C GLU A 93 5.58 6.71 -22.96
N GLY A 94 4.35 6.18 -22.87
CA GLY A 94 4.09 4.74 -22.78
C GLY A 94 4.39 4.14 -21.43
N ILE A 95 4.43 4.94 -20.36
CA ILE A 95 4.58 4.49 -18.98
C ILE A 95 3.20 4.34 -18.35
N ALA A 96 2.85 3.13 -17.93
CA ALA A 96 1.63 2.89 -17.17
C ALA A 96 1.75 3.52 -15.77
N VAL A 97 0.65 4.04 -15.24
CA VAL A 97 0.62 4.68 -13.92
C VAL A 97 -0.23 3.87 -12.95
N TRP A 98 0.33 3.54 -11.81
CA TRP A 98 -0.39 2.87 -10.72
C TRP A 98 -0.55 3.84 -9.55
N ALA A 99 -1.79 4.02 -9.13
CA ALA A 99 -2.13 4.77 -7.93
C ALA A 99 -2.03 3.87 -6.70
N ASP A 100 -1.67 4.47 -5.57
CA ASP A 100 -1.70 3.77 -4.29
C ASP A 100 -3.12 3.77 -3.72
N ALA A 101 -3.66 2.61 -3.36
CA ALA A 101 -4.98 2.44 -2.77
C ALA A 101 -4.83 1.98 -1.31
N VAL A 102 -5.02 2.90 -0.37
CA VAL A 102 -4.98 2.67 1.07
C VAL A 102 -6.41 2.64 1.58
N LEU A 103 -6.97 1.46 1.75
CA LEU A 103 -8.39 1.24 2.05
C LEU A 103 -8.65 0.61 3.42
N ASP A 104 -7.60 0.16 4.10
CA ASP A 104 -7.63 -0.54 5.38
C ASP A 104 -8.14 0.34 6.52
N HIS A 105 -7.74 1.59 6.57
CA HIS A 105 -7.97 2.48 7.71
C HIS A 105 -8.25 3.92 7.34
N ARG A 106 -8.76 4.69 8.32
CA ARG A 106 -8.92 6.14 8.26
C ARG A 106 -8.24 6.82 9.44
N MET A 107 -7.75 8.04 9.22
CA MET A 107 -7.10 8.85 10.25
C MET A 107 -7.55 10.32 10.17
N GLY A 108 -7.49 11.00 11.33
CA GLY A 108 -7.77 12.42 11.38
C GLY A 108 -9.24 12.76 11.19
N ALA A 109 -10.15 12.06 11.85
CA ALA A 109 -11.57 12.37 11.85
C ALA A 109 -11.87 13.83 12.24
N ASP A 110 -13.00 14.36 11.83
CA ASP A 110 -13.46 15.72 12.15
C ASP A 110 -14.02 15.82 13.56
N GLY A 111 -14.45 14.70 14.13
CA GLY A 111 -15.01 14.62 15.48
C GLY A 111 -14.93 13.24 16.10
N THR A 112 -15.18 13.20 17.41
CA THR A 112 -15.28 11.95 18.18
C THR A 112 -16.73 11.52 18.37
N GLU A 113 -16.92 10.22 18.57
CA GLU A 113 -18.20 9.60 18.91
C GLU A 113 -18.02 8.77 20.18
N GLN A 114 -19.10 8.63 20.95
CA GLN A 114 -19.13 7.77 22.14
C GLN A 114 -19.50 6.36 21.71
N VAL A 115 -18.54 5.44 21.76
CA VAL A 115 -18.70 4.08 21.23
C VAL A 115 -18.41 3.05 22.31
N PRO A 116 -19.31 2.09 22.55
CA PRO A 116 -18.99 0.94 23.39
C PRO A 116 -17.93 0.08 22.71
N ALA A 117 -16.82 -0.22 23.42
CA ALA A 117 -15.71 -0.96 22.87
C ALA A 117 -15.04 -1.84 23.93
N THR A 118 -14.35 -2.86 23.50
CA THR A 118 -13.57 -3.78 24.33
C THR A 118 -12.10 -3.68 23.95
N PRO A 119 -11.16 -3.48 24.91
CA PRO A 119 -9.75 -3.44 24.63
C PRO A 119 -9.16 -4.84 24.40
N TYR A 120 -8.32 -4.96 23.37
CA TYR A 120 -7.62 -6.18 22.98
C TYR A 120 -6.10 -5.99 22.99
N ASP A 121 -5.40 -7.11 23.04
CA ASP A 121 -3.95 -7.15 23.04
C ASP A 121 -3.35 -6.88 21.66
N TRP A 122 -2.16 -6.26 21.63
CA TRP A 122 -1.45 -5.91 20.38
C TRP A 122 -0.84 -7.10 19.64
N VAL A 123 -0.60 -8.23 20.36
CA VAL A 123 0.08 -9.41 19.82
C VAL A 123 -0.88 -10.60 19.68
N ASP A 124 -1.93 -10.65 20.52
CA ASP A 124 -2.98 -11.67 20.49
C ASP A 124 -4.35 -11.00 20.35
N ARG A 125 -4.85 -10.93 19.13
CA ARG A 125 -6.09 -10.23 18.77
C ARG A 125 -7.36 -10.89 19.32
N TYR A 126 -7.25 -12.08 19.88
CA TYR A 126 -8.36 -12.76 20.57
C TYR A 126 -8.35 -12.52 22.09
N ARG A 127 -7.25 -11.98 22.63
CA ARG A 127 -7.11 -11.74 24.06
C ARG A 127 -7.62 -10.36 24.46
N GLN A 128 -8.74 -10.34 25.19
CA GLN A 128 -9.22 -9.11 25.83
C GLN A 128 -8.27 -8.70 26.96
N THR A 129 -8.00 -7.41 27.08
CA THR A 129 -7.13 -6.84 28.12
C THR A 129 -7.88 -6.09 29.21
N GLY A 130 -9.19 -5.91 29.04
CA GLY A 130 -10.08 -5.24 29.99
C GLY A 130 -11.55 -5.44 29.67
N PRO A 131 -12.45 -4.99 30.57
CA PRO A 131 -13.89 -5.03 30.31
C PRO A 131 -14.32 -4.07 29.20
N ALA A 132 -15.48 -4.36 28.60
CA ALA A 132 -16.14 -3.44 27.69
C ALA A 132 -16.48 -2.12 28.41
N ARG A 133 -16.26 -1.00 27.73
CA ARG A 133 -16.59 0.34 28.20
C ARG A 133 -16.87 1.29 27.04
N THR A 134 -17.52 2.41 27.31
CA THR A 134 -17.65 3.50 26.33
C THR A 134 -16.34 4.26 26.23
N ILE A 135 -15.86 4.46 25.01
CA ILE A 135 -14.68 5.27 24.68
C ILE A 135 -15.09 6.47 23.81
N SER A 136 -14.23 7.48 23.74
CA SER A 136 -14.36 8.59 22.80
C SER A 136 -13.48 8.30 21.57
N ALA A 137 -14.10 7.85 20.49
CA ALA A 137 -13.43 7.39 19.29
C ALA A 137 -13.47 8.42 18.16
N TRP A 138 -12.32 8.68 17.52
CA TRP A 138 -12.20 9.55 16.35
C TRP A 138 -12.70 8.84 15.09
N THR A 139 -14.01 8.87 14.86
CA THR A 139 -14.68 8.13 13.79
C THR A 139 -15.63 8.96 12.93
N SER A 140 -15.94 10.21 13.33
CA SER A 140 -16.82 11.09 12.56
C SER A 140 -16.05 11.83 11.48
N PHE A 141 -16.22 11.43 10.19
CA PHE A 141 -15.63 12.11 9.04
C PHE A 141 -16.73 12.72 8.18
N THR A 142 -16.77 14.05 8.11
CA THR A 142 -17.81 14.84 7.43
C THR A 142 -17.28 15.61 6.23
N PHE A 143 -15.96 15.73 6.11
CA PHE A 143 -15.27 16.39 4.99
C PHE A 143 -15.81 17.80 4.68
N PRO A 144 -15.80 18.72 5.65
CA PRO A 144 -16.47 20.01 5.49
C PRO A 144 -15.89 20.87 4.37
N GLY A 145 -14.59 20.78 4.11
CA GLY A 145 -13.94 21.54 3.02
C GLY A 145 -14.32 21.02 1.63
N ARG A 146 -14.65 19.75 1.49
CA ARG A 146 -15.15 19.16 0.24
C ARG A 146 -16.65 19.39 0.02
N GLY A 147 -17.43 19.48 1.09
CA GLY A 147 -18.84 19.86 1.04
C GLY A 147 -19.71 18.93 0.19
N GLY A 148 -19.50 17.62 0.27
CA GLY A 148 -20.28 16.63 -0.48
C GLY A 148 -19.91 16.47 -1.96
N ARG A 149 -18.95 17.23 -2.50
CA ARG A 149 -18.52 17.06 -3.89
C ARG A 149 -17.90 15.67 -4.11
N TYR A 150 -18.25 15.00 -5.18
CA TYR A 150 -17.90 13.64 -5.61
C TYR A 150 -18.56 12.50 -4.81
N SER A 151 -18.80 12.69 -3.52
CA SER A 151 -19.56 11.80 -2.65
C SER A 151 -20.09 12.59 -1.44
N ASP A 152 -21.31 12.32 -1.06
CA ASP A 152 -21.96 12.83 0.17
C ASP A 152 -21.84 11.85 1.35
N PHE A 153 -21.13 10.73 1.15
CA PHE A 153 -20.90 9.72 2.19
C PHE A 153 -20.06 10.30 3.32
N CYS A 154 -20.61 10.24 4.53
CA CYS A 154 -19.93 10.57 5.78
C CYS A 154 -19.65 9.31 6.57
N TRP A 155 -18.48 9.22 7.17
CA TRP A 155 -18.13 8.07 8.00
C TRP A 155 -18.50 8.35 9.45
N ASN A 156 -18.96 7.30 10.12
CA ASN A 156 -19.20 7.27 11.55
C ASN A 156 -18.71 5.92 12.11
N TRP A 157 -18.80 5.72 13.43
CA TRP A 157 -18.29 4.51 14.09
C TRP A 157 -18.87 3.19 13.52
N GLU A 158 -20.09 3.22 12.93
CA GLU A 158 -20.72 2.01 12.36
C GLU A 158 -20.00 1.49 11.10
N HIS A 159 -19.12 2.30 10.53
CA HIS A 159 -18.33 1.96 9.34
C HIS A 159 -16.93 1.42 9.67
N PHE A 160 -16.66 1.18 10.97
CA PHE A 160 -15.36 0.73 11.45
C PHE A 160 -15.51 -0.45 12.41
N ASP A 161 -14.48 -1.31 12.46
CA ASP A 161 -14.42 -2.44 13.38
C ASP A 161 -13.78 -2.08 14.72
N GLY A 162 -12.86 -1.13 14.71
CA GLY A 162 -12.16 -0.70 15.91
C GLY A 162 -11.26 0.51 15.70
N ILE A 163 -10.56 0.89 16.77
CA ILE A 163 -9.63 2.01 16.80
C ILE A 163 -8.53 1.77 17.85
N ASP A 164 -7.41 2.51 17.80
CA ASP A 164 -6.31 2.34 18.77
C ASP A 164 -6.17 3.45 19.81
N TRP A 165 -7.16 4.34 19.92
CA TRP A 165 -7.10 5.49 20.81
C TRP A 165 -8.45 5.82 21.44
N ASP A 166 -8.47 5.99 22.76
CA ASP A 166 -9.59 6.58 23.50
C ASP A 166 -9.26 8.03 23.85
N ASP A 167 -9.92 8.98 23.21
CA ASP A 167 -9.66 10.41 23.39
C ASP A 167 -10.05 10.94 24.78
N ALA A 168 -11.03 10.30 25.43
CA ALA A 168 -11.47 10.72 26.76
C ALA A 168 -10.44 10.43 27.85
N THR A 169 -9.68 9.33 27.72
CA THR A 169 -8.70 8.90 28.73
C THR A 169 -7.26 9.08 28.27
N GLY A 170 -7.01 9.23 26.98
CA GLY A 170 -5.69 9.23 26.37
C GLY A 170 -5.06 7.84 26.37
N GLU A 171 -5.86 6.77 26.49
CA GLU A 171 -5.37 5.40 26.49
C GLU A 171 -5.13 4.88 25.09
N LYS A 172 -4.00 4.20 24.89
CA LYS A 172 -3.66 3.51 23.67
C LYS A 172 -3.81 2.00 23.85
N ALA A 173 -4.83 1.42 23.22
CA ALA A 173 -5.08 -0.01 23.12
C ALA A 173 -5.88 -0.28 21.84
N ILE A 174 -5.93 -1.51 21.38
CA ILE A 174 -6.85 -1.86 20.29
C ILE A 174 -8.25 -2.02 20.87
N PHE A 175 -9.13 -1.11 20.55
CA PHE A 175 -10.53 -1.10 20.95
C PHE A 175 -11.40 -1.66 19.83
N LYS A 176 -11.86 -2.91 19.97
CA LYS A 176 -12.86 -3.47 19.07
C LYS A 176 -14.23 -2.93 19.46
N PHE A 177 -14.99 -2.38 18.51
CA PHE A 177 -16.32 -1.84 18.78
C PHE A 177 -17.34 -2.92 19.09
N GLN A 178 -18.29 -2.62 19.95
CA GLN A 178 -19.29 -3.59 20.36
C GLN A 178 -20.21 -3.95 19.18
N GLY A 179 -20.41 -5.24 18.97
CA GLY A 179 -21.21 -5.74 17.85
C GLY A 179 -20.44 -5.87 16.52
N LYS A 180 -19.14 -5.54 16.54
CA LYS A 180 -18.24 -5.74 15.41
C LYS A 180 -17.36 -6.96 15.60
N GLU A 181 -16.94 -7.56 14.48
CA GLU A 181 -16.01 -8.69 14.48
C GLU A 181 -14.87 -8.41 13.50
N TRP A 182 -13.65 -8.78 13.90
CA TRP A 182 -12.51 -8.75 12.98
C TRP A 182 -12.77 -9.62 11.76
N ASP A 183 -12.38 -9.18 10.58
CA ASP A 183 -12.46 -9.99 9.38
C ASP A 183 -11.71 -11.31 9.55
N SER A 184 -12.31 -12.42 9.15
CA SER A 184 -11.75 -13.77 9.35
C SER A 184 -10.81 -14.23 8.24
N GLU A 185 -10.95 -13.68 7.03
CA GLU A 185 -10.16 -14.02 5.84
C GLU A 185 -8.99 -13.04 5.66
N VAL A 186 -8.15 -12.92 6.69
CA VAL A 186 -6.95 -12.07 6.75
C VAL A 186 -5.72 -12.91 7.12
N ASP A 187 -4.53 -12.30 7.20
CA ASP A 187 -3.32 -12.99 7.66
C ASP A 187 -3.48 -13.42 9.12
N SER A 188 -3.00 -14.61 9.45
CA SER A 188 -3.10 -15.20 10.79
C SER A 188 -2.01 -14.74 11.78
N GLU A 189 -1.15 -13.83 11.39
CA GLU A 189 -0.18 -13.20 12.29
C GLU A 189 -0.93 -12.56 13.47
N ASN A 190 -0.40 -12.65 14.69
CA ASN A 190 -1.06 -12.21 15.92
C ASN A 190 -2.42 -12.90 16.21
N GLY A 191 -2.67 -14.07 15.61
CA GLY A 191 -3.94 -14.78 15.67
C GLY A 191 -4.91 -14.32 14.57
N ASN A 192 -5.08 -13.02 14.42
CA ASN A 192 -5.84 -12.35 13.36
C ASN A 192 -5.21 -10.98 13.12
N TYR A 193 -4.86 -10.67 11.89
CA TYR A 193 -4.18 -9.40 11.61
C TYR A 193 -5.03 -8.44 10.76
N ASP A 194 -6.33 -8.41 11.02
CA ASP A 194 -7.24 -7.42 10.45
C ASP A 194 -6.83 -6.00 10.88
N TYR A 195 -6.89 -5.72 12.16
CA TYR A 195 -6.52 -4.41 12.69
C TYR A 195 -5.05 -4.05 12.42
N LEU A 196 -4.80 -2.96 11.71
CA LEU A 196 -3.47 -2.40 11.49
C LEU A 196 -3.24 -1.13 12.30
N MET A 197 -4.05 -0.08 12.07
CA MET A 197 -3.89 1.24 12.69
C MET A 197 -5.13 2.13 12.49
N GLY A 198 -5.24 3.21 13.29
CA GLY A 198 -6.29 4.21 13.12
C GLY A 198 -7.70 3.67 13.33
N ALA A 199 -8.69 4.20 12.61
CA ALA A 199 -10.03 3.66 12.54
C ALA A 199 -10.08 2.60 11.43
N ASP A 200 -10.20 1.35 11.82
CA ASP A 200 -10.18 0.15 10.98
C ASP A 200 -11.48 0.00 10.20
N VAL A 201 -11.39 -0.12 8.89
CA VAL A 201 -12.56 -0.02 7.99
C VAL A 201 -13.32 -1.35 7.95
N ASP A 202 -14.58 -1.36 8.38
CA ASP A 202 -15.46 -2.55 8.35
C ASP A 202 -15.84 -2.93 6.90
N LEU A 203 -15.11 -3.86 6.32
CA LEU A 203 -15.39 -4.40 5.00
C LEU A 203 -16.51 -5.47 4.99
N GLY A 204 -17.06 -5.80 6.17
CA GLY A 204 -18.31 -6.52 6.32
C GLY A 204 -19.53 -5.64 6.09
N ASN A 205 -19.40 -4.32 6.20
CA ASN A 205 -20.48 -3.37 6.00
C ASN A 205 -20.76 -3.09 4.51
N PRO A 206 -21.95 -3.43 3.97
CA PRO A 206 -22.24 -3.23 2.56
C PRO A 206 -22.17 -1.77 2.09
N GLN A 207 -22.47 -0.81 2.96
CA GLN A 207 -22.39 0.62 2.64
C GLN A 207 -20.94 1.06 2.41
N VAL A 208 -20.02 0.55 3.23
CA VAL A 208 -18.59 0.76 3.10
C VAL A 208 -18.07 0.17 1.79
N VAL A 209 -18.42 -1.07 1.49
CA VAL A 209 -18.01 -1.76 0.25
C VAL A 209 -18.54 -1.04 -0.98
N GLU A 210 -19.78 -0.55 -0.94
CA GLU A 210 -20.38 0.23 -2.03
C GLU A 210 -19.62 1.56 -2.21
N GLU A 211 -19.34 2.29 -1.13
CA GLU A 211 -18.63 3.56 -1.18
C GLU A 211 -17.20 3.40 -1.70
N LEU A 212 -16.47 2.40 -1.24
CA LEU A 212 -15.13 2.12 -1.74
C LEU A 212 -15.14 1.68 -3.22
N THR A 213 -16.19 1.00 -3.67
CA THR A 213 -16.37 0.66 -5.08
C THR A 213 -16.67 1.91 -5.91
N ARG A 214 -17.54 2.80 -5.41
CA ARG A 214 -17.84 4.10 -6.03
C ARG A 214 -16.59 4.96 -6.13
N TRP A 215 -15.79 5.01 -5.06
CA TRP A 215 -14.51 5.70 -5.08
C TRP A 215 -13.55 5.14 -6.13
N GLY A 216 -13.37 3.84 -6.20
CA GLY A 216 -12.49 3.23 -7.20
C GLY A 216 -12.89 3.55 -8.64
N LEU A 217 -14.20 3.53 -8.93
CA LEU A 217 -14.74 3.94 -10.23
C LEU A 217 -14.50 5.42 -10.52
N TRP A 218 -14.79 6.29 -9.55
CA TRP A 218 -14.53 7.71 -9.67
C TRP A 218 -13.04 7.95 -9.90
N TYR A 219 -12.17 7.31 -9.12
CA TYR A 219 -10.73 7.51 -9.23
C TYR A 219 -10.20 7.12 -10.62
N LEU A 220 -10.59 5.97 -11.14
CA LEU A 220 -10.21 5.52 -12.49
C LEU A 220 -10.71 6.46 -13.58
N ASN A 221 -11.92 6.98 -13.45
CA ASN A 221 -12.50 7.91 -14.44
C ASN A 221 -11.88 9.30 -14.35
N GLU A 222 -11.65 9.80 -13.16
CA GLU A 222 -11.12 11.13 -12.90
C GLU A 222 -9.64 11.25 -13.29
N THR A 223 -8.85 10.23 -12.94
CA THR A 223 -7.40 10.28 -13.10
C THR A 223 -6.89 9.59 -14.37
N GLY A 224 -7.61 8.59 -14.83
CA GLY A 224 -7.20 7.78 -15.97
C GLY A 224 -6.00 6.85 -15.69
N VAL A 225 -5.68 6.54 -14.43
CA VAL A 225 -4.60 5.60 -14.10
C VAL A 225 -4.86 4.19 -14.65
N ASP A 226 -3.80 3.44 -14.88
CA ASP A 226 -3.85 2.11 -15.49
C ASP A 226 -4.10 1.00 -14.47
N GLY A 227 -3.98 1.30 -13.17
CA GLY A 227 -4.18 0.33 -12.11
C GLY A 227 -3.84 0.86 -10.73
N PHE A 228 -3.78 -0.07 -9.78
CA PHE A 228 -3.53 0.22 -8.38
C PHE A 228 -2.36 -0.59 -7.81
N ARG A 229 -1.58 0.03 -6.96
CA ARG A 229 -0.87 -0.65 -5.89
C ARG A 229 -1.80 -0.65 -4.68
N ILE A 230 -2.03 -1.80 -4.11
CA ILE A 230 -2.92 -2.01 -2.98
C ILE A 230 -2.07 -2.09 -1.73
N ASP A 231 -2.32 -1.15 -0.81
CA ASP A 231 -1.68 -1.08 0.49
C ASP A 231 -2.23 -2.15 1.43
N ALA A 232 -1.40 -2.63 2.34
CA ALA A 232 -1.78 -3.43 3.49
C ALA A 232 -2.67 -4.67 3.18
N ALA A 233 -2.49 -5.29 2.01
CA ALA A 233 -3.38 -6.35 1.51
C ALA A 233 -3.56 -7.55 2.45
N LYS A 234 -2.62 -7.79 3.39
CA LYS A 234 -2.71 -8.89 4.35
C LYS A 234 -3.66 -8.62 5.52
N HIS A 235 -4.00 -7.34 5.73
CA HIS A 235 -4.87 -6.88 6.81
C HIS A 235 -6.33 -6.76 6.36
N ILE A 236 -6.57 -6.83 5.06
CA ILE A 236 -7.88 -6.69 4.44
C ILE A 236 -8.40 -8.06 4.04
N ARG A 237 -9.70 -8.29 4.23
CA ARG A 237 -10.39 -9.50 3.78
C ARG A 237 -9.99 -9.87 2.36
N PHE A 238 -9.43 -11.06 2.17
CA PHE A 238 -8.85 -11.49 0.88
C PHE A 238 -9.85 -11.44 -0.26
N THR A 239 -11.12 -11.76 0.03
CA THR A 239 -12.19 -11.74 -0.97
C THR A 239 -12.61 -10.33 -1.38
N PHE A 240 -12.39 -9.30 -0.54
CA PHE A 240 -12.74 -7.92 -0.86
C PHE A 240 -12.06 -7.44 -2.15
N PHE A 241 -10.74 -7.55 -2.26
CA PHE A 241 -10.03 -7.06 -3.46
C PHE A 241 -10.34 -7.88 -4.71
N ARG A 242 -10.62 -9.17 -4.58
CA ARG A 242 -11.13 -9.97 -5.69
C ARG A 242 -12.40 -9.34 -6.27
N ASP A 243 -13.37 -9.11 -5.41
CA ASP A 243 -14.70 -8.67 -5.81
C ASP A 243 -14.69 -7.20 -6.25
N TRP A 244 -13.95 -6.36 -5.56
CA TRP A 244 -13.74 -4.94 -5.90
C TRP A 244 -13.08 -4.78 -7.27
N LEU A 245 -11.98 -5.49 -7.55
CA LEU A 245 -11.31 -5.44 -8.84
C LEU A 245 -12.18 -6.00 -9.97
N HIS A 246 -12.95 -7.06 -9.71
CA HIS A 246 -13.92 -7.58 -10.68
C HIS A 246 -15.01 -6.56 -11.00
N ALA A 247 -15.54 -5.86 -9.98
CA ALA A 247 -16.52 -4.80 -10.16
C ALA A 247 -15.94 -3.64 -11.00
N LEU A 248 -14.75 -3.15 -10.66
CA LEU A 248 -14.08 -2.07 -11.38
C LEU A 248 -13.83 -2.44 -12.86
N ARG A 249 -13.29 -3.63 -13.13
CA ARG A 249 -13.04 -4.10 -14.50
C ARG A 249 -14.32 -4.23 -15.30
N ARG A 250 -15.38 -4.80 -14.70
CA ARG A 250 -16.68 -4.95 -15.35
C ARG A 250 -17.31 -3.59 -15.66
N LEU A 251 -17.29 -2.65 -14.71
CA LEU A 251 -17.99 -1.37 -14.85
C LEU A 251 -17.24 -0.40 -15.76
N THR A 252 -15.90 -0.46 -15.80
CA THR A 252 -15.09 0.38 -16.70
C THR A 252 -14.84 -0.24 -18.06
N GLY A 253 -14.99 -1.56 -18.20
CA GLY A 253 -14.58 -2.30 -19.40
C GLY A 253 -13.05 -2.33 -19.60
N LYS A 254 -12.24 -1.89 -18.61
CA LYS A 254 -10.79 -1.78 -18.71
C LYS A 254 -10.10 -2.91 -17.94
N PRO A 255 -8.92 -3.36 -18.40
CA PRO A 255 -8.09 -4.33 -17.68
C PRO A 255 -7.31 -3.64 -16.55
N VAL A 256 -8.00 -3.20 -15.50
CA VAL A 256 -7.38 -2.52 -14.34
C VAL A 256 -6.32 -3.43 -13.73
N PHE A 257 -5.05 -3.02 -13.82
CA PHE A 257 -3.94 -3.74 -13.19
C PHE A 257 -3.98 -3.57 -11.68
N ALA A 258 -3.53 -4.58 -10.93
CA ALA A 258 -3.35 -4.45 -9.49
C ALA A 258 -2.15 -5.26 -9.00
N VAL A 259 -1.40 -4.67 -8.06
CA VAL A 259 -0.34 -5.32 -7.30
C VAL A 259 -0.52 -5.01 -5.82
N GLY A 260 -0.61 -6.06 -4.99
CA GLY A 260 -0.83 -5.93 -3.54
C GLY A 260 0.48 -6.00 -2.75
N GLU A 261 0.52 -5.20 -1.69
CA GLU A 261 1.51 -5.33 -0.64
C GLU A 261 1.03 -6.34 0.40
N TYR A 262 1.50 -7.59 0.28
CA TYR A 262 1.28 -8.63 1.27
C TYR A 262 2.63 -8.93 1.95
N TRP A 263 2.89 -8.28 3.07
CA TRP A 263 4.18 -8.33 3.73
C TRP A 263 4.32 -9.61 4.57
N ASN A 264 4.68 -10.70 3.89
CA ASN A 264 4.95 -11.99 4.51
C ASN A 264 6.15 -12.65 3.83
N GLN A 265 7.02 -13.31 4.60
CA GLN A 265 8.20 -13.98 4.08
C GLN A 265 7.92 -15.39 3.53
N SER A 266 6.72 -15.92 3.76
CA SER A 266 6.29 -17.22 3.27
C SER A 266 5.78 -17.14 1.83
N ALA A 267 6.46 -17.80 0.90
CA ALA A 267 5.97 -17.92 -0.47
C ALA A 267 4.62 -18.67 -0.53
N ASP A 268 4.38 -19.60 0.39
CA ASP A 268 3.11 -20.35 0.45
C ASP A 268 1.95 -19.43 0.87
N ALA A 269 2.17 -18.48 1.81
CA ALA A 269 1.17 -17.49 2.19
C ALA A 269 0.82 -16.58 0.99
N LEU A 270 1.82 -16.12 0.24
CA LEU A 270 1.59 -15.32 -0.97
C LEU A 270 0.83 -16.11 -2.04
N CYS A 271 1.20 -17.36 -2.28
CA CYS A 271 0.49 -18.23 -3.21
C CYS A 271 -0.96 -18.51 -2.77
N HIS A 272 -1.17 -18.73 -1.48
CA HIS A 272 -2.51 -18.90 -0.92
C HIS A 272 -3.38 -17.67 -1.20
N TYR A 273 -2.89 -16.47 -0.87
CA TYR A 273 -3.61 -15.21 -1.14
C TYR A 273 -3.95 -15.03 -2.62
N ILE A 274 -2.99 -15.29 -3.53
CA ILE A 274 -3.22 -15.24 -4.98
C ILE A 274 -4.30 -16.25 -5.39
N GLY A 275 -4.30 -17.44 -4.78
CA GLY A 275 -5.31 -18.48 -5.02
C GLY A 275 -6.70 -18.05 -4.58
N VAL A 276 -6.84 -17.51 -3.36
CA VAL A 276 -8.13 -17.04 -2.81
C VAL A 276 -8.69 -15.86 -3.62
N THR A 277 -7.81 -14.94 -4.05
CA THR A 277 -8.23 -13.81 -4.91
C THR A 277 -8.47 -14.21 -6.37
N GLY A 278 -8.34 -15.50 -6.71
CA GLY A 278 -8.51 -16.00 -8.08
C GLY A 278 -7.51 -15.39 -9.07
N GLY A 279 -6.35 -14.94 -8.61
CA GLY A 279 -5.36 -14.25 -9.44
C GLY A 279 -5.80 -12.88 -9.93
N SER A 280 -6.74 -12.24 -9.25
CA SER A 280 -7.25 -10.91 -9.61
C SER A 280 -6.20 -9.82 -9.49
N LEU A 281 -5.16 -10.05 -8.68
CA LEU A 281 -4.01 -9.17 -8.53
C LEU A 281 -2.70 -9.96 -8.42
N SER A 282 -1.59 -9.26 -8.62
CA SER A 282 -0.24 -9.76 -8.36
C SER A 282 0.20 -9.31 -6.97
N LEU A 283 1.27 -9.91 -6.44
CA LEU A 283 1.90 -9.47 -5.19
C LEU A 283 3.36 -9.09 -5.41
N PHE A 284 3.90 -8.24 -4.55
CA PHE A 284 5.34 -8.06 -4.42
C PHE A 284 6.00 -9.33 -3.90
N ASP A 285 7.15 -9.70 -4.47
CA ASP A 285 7.93 -10.86 -4.03
C ASP A 285 8.74 -10.52 -2.76
N VAL A 286 8.05 -10.50 -1.61
CA VAL A 286 8.66 -10.20 -0.30
C VAL A 286 9.74 -11.22 0.07
N PRO A 287 9.58 -12.54 -0.14
CA PRO A 287 10.65 -13.51 0.06
C PRO A 287 11.94 -13.17 -0.70
N LEU A 288 11.83 -12.78 -1.97
CA LEU A 288 12.98 -12.37 -2.78
C LEU A 288 13.59 -11.06 -2.28
N HIS A 289 12.76 -10.08 -1.90
CA HIS A 289 13.23 -8.84 -1.28
C HIS A 289 14.05 -9.13 -0.02
N GLN A 290 13.58 -10.01 0.85
CA GLN A 290 14.28 -10.39 2.06
C GLN A 290 15.64 -11.06 1.76
N GLN A 291 15.70 -11.92 0.73
CA GLN A 291 16.96 -12.54 0.30
C GLN A 291 17.97 -11.48 -0.19
N PHE A 292 17.53 -10.49 -0.95
CA PHE A 292 18.40 -9.38 -1.35
C PHE A 292 18.87 -8.54 -0.17
N CYS A 293 18.00 -8.27 0.79
CA CYS A 293 18.34 -7.57 2.02
C CYS A 293 19.42 -8.34 2.80
N GLN A 294 19.22 -9.63 3.04
CA GLN A 294 20.19 -10.50 3.70
C GLN A 294 21.54 -10.55 2.95
N ALA A 295 21.49 -10.68 1.62
CA ALA A 295 22.69 -10.69 0.80
C ALA A 295 23.48 -9.36 0.90
N SER A 296 22.81 -8.23 0.98
CA SER A 296 23.43 -6.91 1.12
C SER A 296 24.16 -6.73 2.44
N HIS A 297 23.67 -7.35 3.52
CA HIS A 297 24.28 -7.29 4.86
C HIS A 297 25.37 -8.34 5.09
N SER A 298 25.47 -9.37 4.25
CA SER A 298 26.41 -10.49 4.46
C SER A 298 27.87 -10.22 4.02
N GLY A 299 28.19 -9.01 3.58
CA GLY A 299 29.55 -8.65 3.19
C GLY A 299 30.13 -9.46 2.01
N GLY A 300 29.28 -10.03 1.15
CA GLY A 300 29.70 -10.84 -0.01
C GLY A 300 29.81 -12.34 0.26
N GLY A 301 29.48 -12.79 1.46
CA GLY A 301 29.54 -14.23 1.84
C GLY A 301 28.38 -15.08 1.33
N VAL A 302 27.34 -14.48 0.73
CA VAL A 302 26.20 -15.22 0.18
C VAL A 302 26.54 -15.74 -1.20
N ARG A 303 26.67 -17.05 -1.33
CA ARG A 303 26.62 -17.71 -2.63
C ARG A 303 25.22 -17.54 -3.21
N HIS A 304 25.10 -16.78 -4.29
CA HIS A 304 23.86 -16.62 -5.03
C HIS A 304 23.45 -17.94 -5.71
N GLY A 305 22.99 -18.92 -4.93
CA GLY A 305 22.24 -20.06 -5.43
C GLY A 305 20.78 -19.63 -5.55
N LEU A 306 20.28 -19.54 -6.77
CA LEU A 306 18.83 -19.43 -6.97
C LEU A 306 18.17 -20.61 -6.24
N PRO A 307 17.13 -20.41 -5.41
CA PRO A 307 16.33 -21.50 -4.90
C PRO A 307 15.78 -22.28 -6.10
N GLY A 308 16.15 -23.56 -6.24
CA GLY A 308 15.69 -24.41 -7.33
C GLY A 308 16.74 -24.87 -8.36
N ALA A 309 17.98 -24.38 -8.34
CA ALA A 309 19.03 -24.92 -9.18
C ALA A 309 19.60 -26.20 -8.53
N LYS A 310 18.96 -27.35 -8.75
CA LYS A 310 19.55 -28.65 -8.44
C LYS A 310 20.83 -28.84 -9.28
N ARG A 311 21.93 -29.19 -8.62
CA ARG A 311 23.14 -29.69 -9.31
C ARG A 311 22.76 -30.96 -10.08
N PRO A 312 23.24 -31.16 -11.31
CA PRO A 312 23.13 -32.46 -11.96
C PRO A 312 24.01 -33.48 -11.17
N GLY A 313 23.40 -34.51 -10.60
CA GLY A 313 24.15 -35.62 -10.03
C GLY A 313 23.68 -36.18 -8.69
N ALA A 314 22.42 -36.06 -8.30
CA ALA A 314 21.87 -36.88 -7.22
C ALA A 314 20.49 -37.40 -7.63
N ALA A 315 20.44 -38.69 -7.93
CA ALA A 315 19.22 -39.46 -8.10
C ALA A 315 18.50 -39.52 -6.75
N GLY A 316 17.32 -38.95 -6.67
CA GLY A 316 16.44 -38.99 -5.49
C GLY A 316 15.13 -38.28 -5.78
N ALA A 317 14.05 -39.02 -5.69
CA ALA A 317 12.63 -38.79 -5.90
C ALA A 317 12.11 -37.34 -6.16
N PRO A 318 11.10 -37.18 -7.03
CA PRO A 318 10.54 -35.90 -7.39
C PRO A 318 9.71 -35.34 -6.21
N VAL A 319 10.21 -34.31 -5.56
CA VAL A 319 9.38 -33.47 -4.72
C VAL A 319 8.55 -32.62 -5.67
N GLY A 320 7.27 -32.96 -5.78
CA GLY A 320 6.31 -32.20 -6.58
C GLY A 320 6.14 -30.79 -6.01
N GLY A 321 6.79 -29.83 -6.64
CA GLY A 321 6.47 -28.42 -6.44
C GLY A 321 5.11 -28.16 -7.09
N HIS A 322 4.06 -28.01 -6.30
CA HIS A 322 2.78 -27.51 -6.77
C HIS A 322 2.95 -26.07 -7.21
N LEU A 323 3.14 -25.89 -8.50
CA LEU A 323 2.98 -24.61 -9.17
C LEU A 323 1.48 -24.35 -9.27
N CYS A 324 1.00 -23.32 -8.58
CA CYS A 324 -0.40 -22.91 -8.63
C CYS A 324 -0.80 -22.55 -10.06
N GLY A 325 -1.67 -23.35 -10.69
CA GLY A 325 -2.10 -23.14 -12.07
C GLY A 325 -3.19 -22.10 -12.17
N GLN A 326 -3.05 -21.15 -13.10
CA GLN A 326 -4.06 -20.13 -13.39
C GLN A 326 -4.31 -19.97 -14.89
N PRO A 327 -5.55 -19.53 -15.27
CA PRO A 327 -5.89 -19.32 -16.67
C PRO A 327 -5.20 -18.06 -17.24
N ARG A 328 -4.91 -18.15 -18.51
CA ARG A 328 -4.13 -17.19 -19.29
C ARG A 328 -4.83 -15.85 -19.43
N HIS A 329 -4.25 -14.77 -18.90
CA HIS A 329 -4.49 -13.42 -19.39
C HIS A 329 -3.30 -12.95 -20.23
N PRO A 330 -3.50 -12.42 -21.46
CA PRO A 330 -2.42 -12.29 -22.44
C PRO A 330 -1.58 -11.01 -22.37
N ALA A 331 -1.66 -10.15 -21.37
CA ALA A 331 -1.06 -8.82 -21.51
C ALA A 331 0.16 -8.48 -20.63
N TRP A 332 0.40 -9.14 -19.50
CA TRP A 332 1.44 -8.68 -18.55
C TRP A 332 2.21 -9.82 -17.90
N SER A 333 3.04 -10.51 -18.65
CA SER A 333 3.98 -11.49 -18.09
C SER A 333 5.33 -10.82 -17.84
N GLY A 334 5.61 -10.51 -16.58
CA GLY A 334 6.95 -10.18 -16.12
C GLY A 334 7.23 -8.70 -15.87
N ALA A 335 6.67 -8.11 -14.81
CA ALA A 335 7.12 -6.82 -14.29
C ALA A 335 8.24 -7.02 -13.25
N GLY A 336 9.40 -6.42 -13.48
CA GLY A 336 10.45 -6.30 -12.46
C GLY A 336 10.31 -4.94 -11.77
N ILE A 337 10.27 -4.92 -10.44
CA ILE A 337 10.31 -3.70 -9.64
C ILE A 337 11.72 -3.51 -9.13
N LEU A 338 12.21 -2.27 -9.13
CA LEU A 338 13.48 -1.92 -8.49
C LEU A 338 13.37 -2.21 -6.99
N GLY A 339 14.04 -3.29 -6.54
CA GLY A 339 14.00 -3.78 -5.16
C GLY A 339 13.08 -4.96 -4.88
N GLY A 340 12.24 -5.40 -5.82
CA GLY A 340 11.38 -6.58 -5.66
C GLY A 340 10.82 -7.08 -6.98
N ARG A 341 10.44 -8.35 -7.01
CA ARG A 341 9.68 -8.97 -8.10
C ARG A 341 8.21 -9.00 -7.74
N VAL A 342 7.34 -8.84 -8.75
CA VAL A 342 5.93 -9.18 -8.62
C VAL A 342 5.78 -10.68 -8.74
N VAL A 343 5.17 -11.35 -7.75
CA VAL A 343 4.85 -12.78 -7.85
C VAL A 343 3.68 -12.94 -8.81
N GLN A 344 3.96 -13.50 -9.96
CA GLN A 344 2.94 -13.92 -10.92
C GLN A 344 2.86 -15.44 -10.96
N THR A 345 1.69 -15.95 -11.21
CA THR A 345 1.37 -17.35 -11.36
C THR A 345 2.16 -18.05 -12.48
N PRO A 346 2.28 -19.39 -12.44
CA PRO A 346 3.28 -20.15 -13.18
C PRO A 346 3.07 -20.13 -14.69
N GLY A 347 4.10 -19.77 -15.36
CA GLY A 347 4.27 -19.64 -16.80
C GLY A 347 5.58 -18.94 -17.14
N LEU A 348 6.23 -18.37 -16.13
CA LEU A 348 7.49 -17.67 -16.34
C LEU A 348 8.61 -18.70 -16.63
N ARG A 349 8.95 -18.87 -17.90
CA ARG A 349 10.22 -19.48 -18.27
C ARG A 349 11.34 -18.54 -17.83
N LEU A 350 12.20 -19.01 -16.96
CA LEU A 350 13.46 -18.32 -16.63
C LEU A 350 14.24 -18.09 -17.92
N HIS A 351 14.42 -16.85 -18.31
CA HIS A 351 15.18 -16.48 -19.51
C HIS A 351 16.69 -16.77 -19.37
N PRO A 352 17.39 -17.03 -20.49
CA PRO A 352 18.79 -17.42 -20.50
C PRO A 352 19.75 -16.34 -19.94
N PRO A 353 20.99 -16.71 -19.62
CA PRO A 353 21.94 -15.92 -18.82
C PRO A 353 22.30 -14.52 -19.31
N ALA A 354 22.09 -14.22 -20.59
CA ALA A 354 22.48 -12.93 -21.18
C ALA A 354 21.67 -11.72 -20.67
N GLN A 355 20.46 -11.93 -20.13
CA GLN A 355 19.61 -10.84 -19.62
C GLN A 355 19.80 -10.53 -18.13
N ARG A 356 20.65 -11.31 -17.43
CA ARG A 356 20.97 -11.12 -16.01
C ARG A 356 21.84 -9.89 -15.75
N GLY A 357 22.47 -9.32 -16.78
CA GLY A 357 23.41 -8.19 -16.67
C GLY A 357 22.77 -6.85 -16.31
N ALA A 358 21.55 -6.58 -16.75
CA ALA A 358 20.92 -5.28 -16.58
C ALA A 358 20.42 -5.01 -15.15
N ALA A 359 19.79 -6.00 -14.53
CA ALA A 359 19.34 -5.89 -13.13
C ALA A 359 20.54 -5.83 -12.17
N LEU A 360 21.59 -6.59 -12.46
CA LEU A 360 22.82 -6.57 -11.66
C LEU A 360 23.62 -5.27 -11.84
N CYS A 361 23.58 -4.62 -13.01
CA CYS A 361 24.23 -3.34 -13.27
C CYS A 361 23.59 -2.20 -12.50
N LEU A 362 22.27 -2.21 -12.33
CA LEU A 362 21.55 -1.19 -11.55
C LEU A 362 21.82 -1.33 -10.06
N LEU A 363 21.82 -2.56 -9.53
CA LEU A 363 22.24 -2.83 -8.15
C LEU A 363 23.70 -2.40 -7.90
N ARG A 364 24.61 -2.66 -8.86
CA ARG A 364 26.02 -2.21 -8.77
C ARG A 364 26.17 -0.69 -8.79
N ARG A 365 25.29 0.06 -9.47
CA ARG A 365 25.31 1.53 -9.45
C ARG A 365 24.79 2.07 -8.09
N LEU A 366 23.78 1.47 -7.51
CA LEU A 366 23.26 1.85 -6.18
C LEU A 366 24.27 1.51 -5.07
N LEU A 367 25.04 0.42 -5.20
CA LEU A 367 26.04 0.00 -4.23
C LEU A 367 27.41 0.68 -4.41
N ARG A 368 27.64 1.44 -5.50
CA ARG A 368 28.92 2.13 -5.78
C ARG A 368 29.00 3.56 -5.21
N HIS A 369 28.02 4.05 -4.50
CA HIS A 369 28.18 5.22 -3.67
C HIS A 369 28.54 4.77 -2.25
N PRO A 370 29.83 4.77 -1.87
CA PRO A 370 30.20 4.52 -0.47
C PRO A 370 29.61 5.65 0.38
N PRO A 371 29.15 5.35 1.59
CA PRO A 371 28.80 6.41 2.54
C PRO A 371 30.01 7.31 2.69
N ARG A 372 29.82 8.62 2.55
CA ARG A 372 30.87 9.61 2.79
C ARG A 372 31.34 9.40 4.22
N ARG A 373 32.54 8.89 4.37
CA ARG A 373 33.31 8.96 5.62
C ARG A 373 33.68 10.42 5.80
N ASP A 374 33.59 10.83 7.06
CA ASP A 374 34.07 12.08 7.65
C ASP A 374 33.10 13.24 7.73
N ARG A 375 32.19 13.13 8.73
CA ARG A 375 31.88 14.24 9.64
C ARG A 375 31.71 13.69 11.05
N PRO A 376 32.35 14.28 12.07
CA PRO A 376 32.09 13.99 13.48
C PRO A 376 30.69 14.57 13.78
N GLY A 377 29.74 13.72 14.09
CA GLY A 377 28.34 14.06 14.29
C GLY A 377 27.41 13.25 13.38
N GLY A 378 27.65 11.95 13.23
CA GLY A 378 26.74 11.04 12.51
C GLY A 378 25.34 11.07 13.12
N PRO A 379 24.28 10.99 12.31
CA PRO A 379 22.91 10.92 12.82
C PRO A 379 22.78 9.71 13.74
N ALA A 380 22.04 9.89 14.82
CA ALA A 380 21.65 8.83 15.74
C ALA A 380 21.08 7.63 14.94
N PRO A 381 21.23 6.39 15.44
CA PRO A 381 20.74 5.22 14.77
C PRO A 381 19.27 5.42 14.39
N LEU A 382 18.94 5.10 13.14
CA LEU A 382 17.59 5.19 12.59
C LEU A 382 16.63 4.48 13.56
N ARG A 383 15.76 5.26 14.19
CA ARG A 383 14.62 4.69 14.89
C ARG A 383 13.80 3.88 13.87
N PRO A 384 13.24 2.76 14.28
CA PRO A 384 12.25 2.06 13.47
C PRO A 384 11.14 3.06 13.07
N PRO A 385 10.44 2.85 11.94
CA PRO A 385 9.38 3.76 11.52
C PRO A 385 8.46 4.03 12.69
N LEU A 386 8.13 5.31 12.87
CA LEU A 386 7.31 5.80 13.97
C LEU A 386 6.06 4.93 14.05
N GLY A 387 5.90 4.21 15.16
CA GLY A 387 4.62 3.60 15.47
C GLY A 387 3.57 4.71 15.61
N PRO A 388 2.28 4.38 15.56
CA PRO A 388 1.17 5.36 15.65
C PRO A 388 1.27 6.32 16.84
N ALA A 389 2.09 6.01 17.85
CA ALA A 389 2.30 6.82 19.04
C ALA A 389 3.03 8.15 18.82
N ASP A 390 3.75 8.30 17.71
CA ASP A 390 4.57 9.51 17.47
C ASP A 390 3.83 10.59 16.69
N LEU A 391 2.63 10.29 16.18
CA LEU A 391 1.71 11.26 15.57
C LEU A 391 0.80 11.89 16.65
N ARG A 392 1.40 12.54 17.64
CA ARG A 392 0.63 13.41 18.52
C ARG A 392 0.25 14.67 17.77
N LEU A 393 -0.96 14.70 17.24
CA LEU A 393 -1.63 15.96 16.93
C LEU A 393 -2.03 16.57 18.28
N GLY A 394 -1.39 17.66 18.67
CA GLY A 394 -1.83 18.46 19.81
C GLY A 394 -3.27 18.93 19.58
N PRO A 395 -4.03 19.22 20.66
CA PRO A 395 -5.36 19.76 20.53
C PRO A 395 -5.32 21.05 19.68
N PRO A 396 -6.34 21.31 18.86
CA PRO A 396 -6.41 22.53 18.08
C PRO A 396 -6.34 23.74 19.03
N ASP A 397 -5.43 24.65 18.72
CA ASP A 397 -5.23 25.88 19.48
C ASP A 397 -6.55 26.68 19.49
N ARG A 398 -7.19 26.77 20.67
CA ARG A 398 -8.39 27.59 20.87
C ARG A 398 -7.95 29.05 20.99
N ARG A 399 -7.61 29.71 19.90
CA ARG A 399 -7.59 31.16 19.79
C ARG A 399 -8.00 31.62 18.39
N LEU A 400 -9.12 32.27 18.38
CA LEU A 400 -9.90 33.02 17.39
C LEU A 400 -10.93 32.23 16.64
#